data_1624e9a5bd9344b7e44479ef1a5e90af
#
_entry.id   1624e9a5bd9344b7e44479ef1a5e90af
#
_cell.length_a   1.000
_cell.length_b   1.000
_cell.length_c   1.000
_cell.angle_alpha   90.00
_cell.angle_beta   90.00
_cell.angle_gamma   90.00
#
_symmetry.space_group_name_H-M   'P 1'
#
loop_
_entity.id
_entity.type
_entity.pdbx_description
1 polymer ?
#
loop_
_entity_poly.entity_id
_entity_poly.type
_entity_poly.pdbx_seq_one_letter_code
_entity_poly.pdbx_strand_id
1 'polypeptide(L)'
;LLGTAYTAPYFHDGSLSTLAAVVEWFDETKSLGLSETERTELTAYLETVGSADEPYEKFDAENTAFRLTFAELATFASTLDTLLPRRDAEHILLLTDTVAADLAADASTMSNLTARPEVYALAERLAAVGDAARDDDWEAAEASWTAFKTEADAIEERAF
;
A
#
# COMPACT_ATOMS: atom_id res chain seq x y z
N LEU A 1 -8.24 -17.15 16.31
CA LEU A 1 -7.41 -16.00 16.78
C LEU A 1 -6.18 -15.73 15.91
N LEU A 2 -5.91 -16.58 14.89
CA LEU A 2 -4.81 -16.35 13.96
C LEU A 2 -5.01 -15.00 13.21
N GLY A 3 -4.01 -14.14 13.25
CA GLY A 3 -4.04 -12.85 12.59
C GLY A 3 -4.82 -11.76 13.34
N THR A 4 -5.36 -12.02 14.51
CA THR A 4 -6.18 -11.04 15.24
C THR A 4 -5.42 -9.75 15.54
N ALA A 5 -4.11 -9.83 15.79
CA ALA A 5 -3.26 -8.66 16.03
C ALA A 5 -3.18 -7.70 14.82
N TYR A 6 -3.55 -8.17 13.63
CA TYR A 6 -3.40 -7.44 12.36
C TYR A 6 -4.73 -7.06 11.70
N THR A 7 -5.87 -7.36 12.33
CA THR A 7 -7.20 -7.18 11.70
C THR A 7 -8.01 -6.05 12.32
N ALA A 8 -7.35 -5.08 12.92
CA ALA A 8 -8.03 -3.84 13.34
C ALA A 8 -8.62 -3.12 12.10
N PRO A 9 -9.78 -2.45 12.23
CA PRO A 9 -10.61 -2.32 13.42
C PRO A 9 -11.45 -3.57 13.71
N TYR A 10 -11.83 -3.77 14.98
CA TYR A 10 -12.51 -4.95 15.47
C TYR A 10 -14.02 -4.79 15.50
N PHE A 11 -14.71 -5.95 15.55
CA PHE A 11 -16.13 -6.15 15.39
C PHE A 11 -16.62 -5.92 13.95
N HIS A 12 -17.85 -6.34 13.68
CA HIS A 12 -18.45 -6.27 12.34
C HIS A 12 -18.70 -4.84 11.84
N ASP A 13 -18.72 -3.88 12.75
CA ASP A 13 -18.93 -2.45 12.49
C ASP A 13 -17.65 -1.61 12.62
N GLY A 14 -16.51 -2.24 12.95
CA GLY A 14 -15.25 -1.55 13.14
C GLY A 14 -15.21 -0.59 14.34
N SER A 15 -16.10 -0.76 15.32
CA SER A 15 -16.26 0.18 16.43
C SER A 15 -15.07 0.23 17.39
N LEU A 16 -14.23 -0.80 17.42
CA LEU A 16 -13.07 -0.88 18.32
C LEU A 16 -11.76 -0.90 17.53
N SER A 17 -10.89 0.03 17.84
CA SER A 17 -9.64 0.22 17.10
C SER A 17 -8.44 -0.57 17.66
N THR A 18 -8.54 -1.12 18.86
CA THR A 18 -7.43 -1.82 19.54
C THR A 18 -7.89 -3.09 20.22
N LEU A 19 -6.99 -4.07 20.40
CA LEU A 19 -7.27 -5.26 21.20
C LEU A 19 -7.53 -4.93 22.67
N ALA A 20 -6.88 -3.91 23.23
CA ALA A 20 -7.17 -3.44 24.58
C ALA A 20 -8.64 -2.99 24.72
N ALA A 21 -9.16 -2.24 23.74
CA ALA A 21 -10.56 -1.84 23.73
C ALA A 21 -11.51 -3.04 23.59
N VAL A 22 -11.12 -4.08 22.85
CA VAL A 22 -11.88 -5.34 22.76
C VAL A 22 -11.93 -6.03 24.12
N VAL A 23 -10.81 -6.15 24.82
CA VAL A 23 -10.75 -6.77 26.15
C VAL A 23 -11.62 -6.00 27.16
N GLU A 24 -11.52 -4.67 27.16
CA GLU A 24 -12.33 -3.81 28.01
C GLU A 24 -13.83 -3.98 27.74
N TRP A 25 -14.23 -3.99 26.47
CA TRP A 25 -15.62 -4.22 26.07
C TRP A 25 -16.16 -5.58 26.55
N PHE A 26 -15.36 -6.64 26.43
CA PHE A 26 -15.75 -7.97 26.92
C PHE A 26 -15.82 -8.01 28.46
N ASP A 27 -14.89 -7.37 29.16
CA ASP A 27 -14.89 -7.27 30.60
C ASP A 27 -16.18 -6.61 31.11
N GLU A 28 -16.54 -5.46 30.55
CA GLU A 28 -17.77 -4.74 30.89
C GLU A 28 -19.04 -5.52 30.49
N THR A 29 -19.13 -5.97 29.25
CA THR A 29 -20.36 -6.61 28.73
C THR A 29 -20.64 -7.95 29.40
N LYS A 30 -19.61 -8.70 29.75
CA LYS A 30 -19.72 -10.01 30.41
C LYS A 30 -19.56 -9.94 31.91
N SER A 31 -19.29 -8.75 32.47
CA SER A 31 -19.08 -8.54 33.90
C SER A 31 -18.02 -9.49 34.47
N LEU A 32 -16.88 -9.59 33.77
CA LEU A 32 -15.81 -10.50 34.16
C LEU A 32 -15.07 -10.05 35.41
N GLY A 33 -15.04 -8.74 35.65
CA GLY A 33 -14.39 -8.12 36.82
C GLY A 33 -12.88 -8.21 36.79
N LEU A 34 -12.28 -8.13 35.61
CA LEU A 34 -10.83 -8.19 35.43
C LEU A 34 -10.15 -6.95 36.06
N SER A 35 -9.07 -7.18 36.77
CA SER A 35 -8.18 -6.10 37.21
C SER A 35 -7.46 -5.49 36.01
N GLU A 36 -6.89 -4.30 36.18
CA GLU A 36 -6.09 -3.62 35.17
C GLU A 36 -4.92 -4.48 34.68
N THR A 37 -4.27 -5.21 35.62
CA THR A 37 -3.19 -6.14 35.28
C THR A 37 -3.67 -7.28 34.40
N GLU A 38 -4.79 -7.93 34.74
CA GLU A 38 -5.37 -9.02 33.97
C GLU A 38 -5.80 -8.57 32.58
N ARG A 39 -6.35 -7.36 32.43
CA ARG A 39 -6.68 -6.80 31.11
C ARG A 39 -5.43 -6.58 30.27
N THR A 40 -4.36 -6.08 30.87
CA THR A 40 -3.09 -5.87 30.19
C THR A 40 -2.46 -7.20 29.76
N GLU A 41 -2.44 -8.20 30.64
CA GLU A 41 -1.92 -9.54 30.35
C GLU A 41 -2.73 -10.24 29.27
N LEU A 42 -4.06 -10.13 29.30
CA LEU A 42 -4.95 -10.70 28.28
C LEU A 42 -4.76 -10.02 26.92
N THR A 43 -4.58 -8.71 26.92
CA THR A 43 -4.26 -7.95 25.69
C THR A 43 -2.94 -8.44 25.08
N ALA A 44 -1.88 -8.52 25.90
CA ALA A 44 -0.57 -9.01 25.46
C ALA A 44 -0.64 -10.48 24.96
N TYR A 45 -1.44 -11.31 25.63
CA TYR A 45 -1.69 -12.67 25.17
C TYR A 45 -2.37 -12.70 23.79
N LEU A 46 -3.41 -11.89 23.58
CA LEU A 46 -4.12 -11.80 22.30
C LEU A 46 -3.22 -11.26 21.18
N GLU A 47 -2.36 -10.30 21.47
CA GLU A 47 -1.34 -9.81 20.54
C GLU A 47 -0.36 -10.91 20.17
N THR A 48 0.11 -11.68 21.14
CA THR A 48 1.09 -12.77 20.91
C THR A 48 0.47 -13.93 20.13
N VAL A 49 -0.71 -14.40 20.53
CA VAL A 49 -1.41 -15.51 19.84
C VAL A 49 -1.93 -15.07 18.48
N GLY A 50 -2.30 -13.80 18.35
CA GLY A 50 -2.74 -13.21 17.10
C GLY A 50 -1.59 -12.86 16.15
N SER A 51 -0.36 -12.82 16.64
CA SER A 51 0.82 -12.62 15.80
C SER A 51 1.24 -13.93 15.15
N ALA A 52 1.69 -13.87 13.92
CA ALA A 52 2.38 -14.99 13.28
C ALA A 52 3.89 -14.68 13.27
N ASP A 53 4.71 -15.67 13.67
CA ASP A 53 6.12 -15.64 13.35
C ASP A 53 6.26 -15.86 11.86
N GLU A 54 6.42 -14.77 11.11
CA GLU A 54 6.57 -14.79 9.65
C GLU A 54 5.49 -15.57 8.86
N PRO A 55 5.05 -15.06 7.75
CA PRO A 55 5.58 -13.96 6.93
C PRO A 55 4.80 -12.64 7.08
N TYR A 56 3.98 -12.50 8.12
CA TYR A 56 3.20 -11.29 8.31
C TYR A 56 4.04 -10.26 9.07
N GLU A 57 4.70 -9.36 8.36
CA GLU A 57 5.21 -8.13 8.92
C GLU A 57 4.08 -7.43 9.70
N LYS A 58 4.41 -6.77 10.81
CA LYS A 58 3.42 -5.98 11.55
C LYS A 58 2.68 -5.12 10.53
N PHE A 59 1.41 -5.38 10.38
CA PHE A 59 0.55 -4.62 9.52
C PHE A 59 0.40 -3.23 10.13
N ASP A 60 1.23 -2.31 9.72
CA ASP A 60 0.82 -0.93 9.68
C ASP A 60 -0.16 -0.84 8.51
N ALA A 61 -1.45 -0.95 8.83
CA ALA A 61 -2.51 -1.17 7.84
C ALA A 61 -2.53 -0.09 6.75
N GLU A 62 -2.02 1.10 7.08
CA GLU A 62 -1.97 2.22 6.15
C GLU A 62 -0.82 2.08 5.15
N ASN A 63 0.35 1.64 5.60
CA ASN A 63 1.53 1.53 4.75
C ASN A 63 1.62 0.20 4.01
N THR A 64 1.09 -0.89 4.57
CA THR A 64 1.28 -2.21 3.96
C THR A 64 0.36 -2.46 2.78
N ALA A 65 -0.90 -2.02 2.82
CA ALA A 65 -1.78 -2.12 1.65
C ALA A 65 -1.21 -1.30 0.50
N PHE A 66 -0.79 -0.07 0.78
CA PHE A 66 -0.18 0.81 -0.22
C PHE A 66 1.16 0.24 -0.73
N ARG A 67 2.03 -0.28 0.16
CA ARG A 67 3.29 -0.89 -0.24
C ARG A 67 3.10 -2.10 -1.15
N LEU A 68 2.13 -2.97 -0.85
CA LEU A 68 1.82 -4.11 -1.71
C LEU A 68 1.29 -3.67 -3.06
N THR A 69 0.35 -2.73 -3.09
CA THR A 69 -0.17 -2.18 -4.34
C THR A 69 0.92 -1.46 -5.13
N PHE A 70 1.76 -0.67 -4.45
CA PHE A 70 2.88 0.01 -5.08
C PHE A 70 3.89 -0.97 -5.68
N ALA A 71 4.25 -2.04 -4.98
CA ALA A 71 5.14 -3.10 -5.49
C ALA A 71 4.51 -3.86 -6.66
N GLU A 72 3.20 -4.11 -6.63
CA GLU A 72 2.46 -4.72 -7.73
C GLU A 72 2.47 -3.83 -8.97
N LEU A 73 2.15 -2.55 -8.80
CA LEU A 73 2.17 -1.56 -9.89
C LEU A 73 3.57 -1.37 -10.47
N ALA A 74 4.61 -1.35 -9.63
CA ALA A 74 6.00 -1.31 -10.07
C ALA A 74 6.36 -2.56 -10.90
N THR A 75 5.86 -3.73 -10.50
CA THR A 75 6.03 -4.97 -11.26
C THR A 75 5.37 -4.91 -12.64
N PHE A 76 4.14 -4.41 -12.72
CA PHE A 76 3.47 -4.21 -14.02
C PHE A 76 4.21 -3.18 -14.87
N ALA A 77 4.59 -2.05 -14.28
CA ALA A 77 5.32 -1.00 -14.99
C ALA A 77 6.67 -1.51 -15.54
N SER A 78 7.35 -2.45 -14.86
CA SER A 78 8.62 -3.02 -15.33
C SER A 78 8.52 -3.70 -16.71
N THR A 79 7.31 -4.04 -17.16
CA THR A 79 7.07 -4.54 -18.52
C THR A 79 7.50 -3.52 -19.58
N LEU A 80 7.52 -2.22 -19.25
CA LEU A 80 8.03 -1.15 -20.12
C LEU A 80 9.49 -1.36 -20.53
N ASP A 81 10.33 -1.99 -19.68
CA ASP A 81 11.70 -2.33 -20.04
C ASP A 81 11.79 -3.27 -21.26
N THR A 82 10.70 -4.00 -21.55
CA THR A 82 10.59 -4.86 -22.73
C THR A 82 9.86 -4.19 -23.88
N LEU A 83 8.87 -3.36 -23.61
CA LEU A 83 8.00 -2.75 -24.63
C LEU A 83 8.67 -1.54 -25.29
N LEU A 84 9.38 -0.70 -24.55
CA LEU A 84 10.05 0.50 -25.07
C LEU A 84 11.08 0.18 -26.15
N PRO A 85 12.02 -0.79 -25.95
CA PRO A 85 12.96 -1.16 -27.02
C PRO A 85 12.29 -1.72 -28.29
N ARG A 86 11.08 -2.27 -28.15
CA ARG A 86 10.28 -2.80 -29.27
C ARG A 86 9.46 -1.75 -29.96
N ARG A 87 9.36 -0.55 -29.38
CA ARG A 87 8.50 0.54 -29.83
C ARG A 87 7.05 0.10 -30.02
N ASP A 88 6.56 -0.70 -29.06
CA ASP A 88 5.20 -1.24 -29.08
C ASP A 88 4.24 -0.22 -28.44
N ALA A 89 3.92 0.81 -29.22
CA ALA A 89 3.12 1.94 -28.74
C ALA A 89 1.74 1.52 -28.20
N GLU A 90 1.09 0.53 -28.84
CA GLU A 90 -0.23 0.07 -28.43
C GLU A 90 -0.21 -0.50 -27.01
N HIS A 91 0.71 -1.41 -26.72
CA HIS A 91 0.81 -2.03 -25.40
C HIS A 91 1.40 -1.06 -24.35
N ILE A 92 2.31 -0.16 -24.75
CA ILE A 92 2.81 0.90 -23.86
C ILE A 92 1.66 1.78 -23.40
N LEU A 93 0.82 2.27 -24.32
CA LEU A 93 -0.34 3.09 -24.00
C LEU A 93 -1.31 2.39 -23.06
N LEU A 94 -1.68 1.14 -23.39
CA LEU A 94 -2.59 0.36 -22.55
C LEU A 94 -2.04 0.19 -21.13
N LEU A 95 -0.75 -0.10 -21.00
CA LEU A 95 -0.09 -0.31 -19.72
C LEU A 95 -0.02 1.00 -18.92
N THR A 96 0.48 2.08 -19.54
CA THR A 96 0.68 3.34 -18.85
C THR A 96 -0.64 4.00 -18.43
N ASP A 97 -1.67 3.96 -19.27
CA ASP A 97 -2.99 4.48 -18.96
C ASP A 97 -3.60 3.72 -17.75
N THR A 98 -3.48 2.39 -17.74
CA THR A 98 -4.03 1.56 -16.65
C THR A 98 -3.27 1.81 -15.35
N VAL A 99 -1.95 1.67 -15.36
CA VAL A 99 -1.14 1.76 -14.13
C VAL A 99 -1.11 3.19 -13.58
N ALA A 100 -1.09 4.21 -14.44
CA ALA A 100 -1.16 5.59 -13.98
C ALA A 100 -2.51 5.92 -13.32
N ALA A 101 -3.62 5.40 -13.86
CA ALA A 101 -4.93 5.56 -13.25
C ALA A 101 -5.03 4.87 -11.89
N ASP A 102 -4.49 3.67 -11.76
CA ASP A 102 -4.46 2.92 -10.50
C ASP A 102 -3.59 3.62 -9.46
N LEU A 103 -2.38 4.08 -9.82
CA LEU A 103 -1.53 4.88 -8.94
C LEU A 103 -2.24 6.14 -8.43
N ALA A 104 -2.94 6.86 -9.30
CA ALA A 104 -3.68 8.05 -8.92
C ALA A 104 -4.88 7.73 -7.99
N ALA A 105 -5.56 6.62 -8.24
CA ALA A 105 -6.66 6.15 -7.39
C ALA A 105 -6.14 5.79 -6.00
N ASP A 106 -5.05 5.02 -5.91
CA ASP A 106 -4.42 4.64 -4.64
C ASP A 106 -3.91 5.85 -3.88
N ALA A 107 -3.24 6.81 -4.57
CA ALA A 107 -2.82 8.06 -3.96
C ALA A 107 -3.99 8.80 -3.29
N SER A 108 -5.19 8.74 -3.88
CA SER A 108 -6.37 9.40 -3.33
C SER A 108 -6.79 8.85 -1.96
N THR A 109 -6.51 7.58 -1.70
CA THR A 109 -6.90 6.86 -0.48
C THR A 109 -5.78 6.78 0.57
N MET A 110 -4.55 7.20 0.21
CA MET A 110 -3.41 7.19 1.13
C MET A 110 -3.66 8.10 2.34
N SER A 111 -3.42 7.57 3.52
CA SER A 111 -3.42 8.34 4.76
C SER A 111 -2.15 9.17 4.96
N ASN A 112 -1.02 8.75 4.38
CA ASN A 112 0.22 9.54 4.37
C ASN A 112 0.08 10.74 3.41
N LEU A 113 -0.46 11.85 3.95
CA LEU A 113 -0.71 13.08 3.19
C LEU A 113 0.57 13.73 2.64
N THR A 114 1.73 13.41 3.22
CA THR A 114 3.02 13.94 2.76
C THR A 114 3.50 13.21 1.50
N ALA A 115 3.32 11.90 1.43
CA ALA A 115 3.71 11.11 0.27
C ALA A 115 2.70 11.17 -0.89
N ARG A 116 1.44 11.51 -0.59
CA ARG A 116 0.37 11.57 -1.59
C ARG A 116 0.70 12.39 -2.84
N PRO A 117 1.22 13.64 -2.74
CA PRO A 117 1.60 14.42 -3.94
C PRO A 117 2.70 13.77 -4.77
N GLU A 118 3.63 13.07 -4.13
CA GLU A 118 4.71 12.38 -4.80
C GLU A 118 4.21 11.18 -5.63
N VAL A 119 3.23 10.45 -5.11
CA VAL A 119 2.60 9.35 -5.85
C VAL A 119 1.75 9.85 -7.01
N TYR A 120 1.06 10.99 -6.87
CA TYR A 120 0.40 11.65 -8.01
C TYR A 120 1.41 12.05 -9.08
N ALA A 121 2.56 12.61 -8.69
CA ALA A 121 3.61 12.97 -9.64
C ALA A 121 4.17 11.73 -10.37
N LEU A 122 4.27 10.58 -9.70
CA LEU A 122 4.63 9.31 -10.36
C LEU A 122 3.59 8.89 -11.39
N ALA A 123 2.31 9.00 -11.07
CA ALA A 123 1.23 8.68 -12.02
C ALA A 123 1.32 9.58 -13.27
N GLU A 124 1.53 10.89 -13.11
CA GLU A 124 1.74 11.83 -14.20
C GLU A 124 3.00 11.49 -15.03
N ARG A 125 4.07 11.07 -14.37
CA ARG A 125 5.31 10.66 -15.02
C ARG A 125 5.12 9.42 -15.88
N LEU A 126 4.35 8.45 -15.37
CA LEU A 126 4.05 7.23 -16.11
C LEU A 126 3.12 7.53 -17.32
N ALA A 127 2.13 8.39 -17.14
CA ALA A 127 1.28 8.84 -18.24
C ALA A 127 2.10 9.53 -19.35
N ALA A 128 3.12 10.32 -18.98
CA ALA A 128 4.01 10.97 -19.94
C ALA A 128 4.82 9.98 -20.78
N VAL A 129 5.10 8.76 -20.29
CA VAL A 129 5.72 7.70 -21.11
C VAL A 129 4.78 7.28 -22.24
N GLY A 130 3.49 7.09 -21.92
CA GLY A 130 2.46 6.74 -22.91
C GLY A 130 2.24 7.85 -23.93
N ASP A 131 2.15 9.09 -23.49
CA ASP A 131 1.97 10.24 -24.37
C ASP A 131 3.13 10.39 -25.36
N ALA A 132 4.37 10.30 -24.88
CA ALA A 132 5.55 10.33 -25.73
C ALA A 132 5.57 9.17 -26.75
N ALA A 133 5.20 7.96 -26.33
CA ALA A 133 5.09 6.80 -27.20
C ALA A 133 3.99 6.98 -28.28
N ARG A 134 2.88 7.65 -27.93
CA ARG A 134 1.80 7.99 -28.88
C ARG A 134 2.28 8.96 -29.98
N ASP A 135 3.17 9.87 -29.61
CA ASP A 135 3.72 10.88 -30.51
C ASP A 135 4.99 10.40 -31.25
N ASP A 136 5.34 9.12 -31.14
CA ASP A 136 6.57 8.51 -31.68
C ASP A 136 7.87 9.16 -31.13
N ASP A 137 7.80 9.88 -30.00
CA ASP A 137 8.96 10.46 -29.32
C ASP A 137 9.57 9.46 -28.34
N TRP A 138 10.33 8.52 -28.90
CA TRP A 138 10.93 7.42 -28.15
C TRP A 138 12.01 7.87 -27.16
N GLU A 139 12.71 8.97 -27.45
CA GLU A 139 13.72 9.53 -26.55
C GLU A 139 13.04 10.11 -25.30
N ALA A 140 11.96 10.85 -25.46
CA ALA A 140 11.17 11.37 -24.35
C ALA A 140 10.50 10.23 -23.55
N ALA A 141 10.02 9.17 -24.21
CA ALA A 141 9.43 8.02 -23.54
C ALA A 141 10.46 7.30 -22.64
N GLU A 142 11.65 7.02 -23.15
CA GLU A 142 12.73 6.38 -22.39
C GLU A 142 13.23 7.26 -21.24
N ALA A 143 13.33 8.59 -21.46
CA ALA A 143 13.71 9.54 -20.41
C ALA A 143 12.68 9.59 -19.29
N SER A 144 11.38 9.67 -19.63
CA SER A 144 10.28 9.66 -18.66
C SER A 144 10.24 8.35 -17.87
N TRP A 145 10.45 7.22 -18.52
CA TRP A 145 10.52 5.92 -17.86
C TRP A 145 11.70 5.81 -16.87
N THR A 146 12.87 6.31 -17.28
CA THR A 146 14.05 6.33 -16.40
C THR A 146 13.82 7.22 -15.17
N ALA A 147 13.20 8.37 -15.37
CA ALA A 147 12.83 9.26 -14.27
C ALA A 147 11.80 8.62 -13.34
N PHE A 148 10.78 7.95 -13.88
CA PHE A 148 9.79 7.21 -13.09
C PHE A 148 10.46 6.18 -12.16
N LYS A 149 11.34 5.33 -12.67
CA LYS A 149 12.05 4.32 -11.86
C LYS A 149 12.83 4.96 -10.71
N THR A 150 13.56 6.01 -11.01
CA THR A 150 14.38 6.71 -10.00
C THR A 150 13.50 7.36 -8.90
N GLU A 151 12.38 7.95 -9.28
CA GLU A 151 11.45 8.58 -8.35
C GLU A 151 10.69 7.53 -7.53
N ALA A 152 10.29 6.41 -8.14
CA ALA A 152 9.63 5.30 -7.48
C ALA A 152 10.51 4.69 -6.38
N ASP A 153 11.78 4.37 -6.69
CA ASP A 153 12.73 3.86 -5.72
C ASP A 153 12.92 4.83 -4.54
N ALA A 154 13.04 6.13 -4.83
CA ALA A 154 13.20 7.16 -3.80
C ALA A 154 11.95 7.33 -2.91
N ILE A 155 10.75 7.10 -3.43
CA ILE A 155 9.50 7.13 -2.66
C ILE A 155 9.42 5.88 -1.79
N GLU A 156 9.74 4.71 -2.32
CA GLU A 156 9.73 3.46 -1.56
C GLU A 156 10.63 3.54 -0.31
N GLU A 157 11.85 4.07 -0.46
CA GLU A 157 12.77 4.24 0.67
C GLU A 157 12.28 5.22 1.75
N ARG A 158 11.44 6.20 1.39
CA ARG A 158 10.95 7.24 2.34
C ARG A 158 9.58 6.97 2.92
N ALA A 159 8.74 6.28 2.17
CA ALA A 159 7.34 6.07 2.52
C ALA A 159 7.12 4.78 3.34
N PHE A 160 8.09 3.87 3.32
CA PHE A 160 8.06 2.55 3.93
C PHE A 160 9.32 2.25 4.73
#